data_c7e94b80a1d5580d7f201aa5b3ea15bd
#
_entry.id   c7e94b80a1d5580d7f201aa5b3ea15bd
#
_cell.length_a   1.000
_cell.length_b   1.000
_cell.length_c   1.000
_cell.angle_alpha   90.00
_cell.angle_beta   90.00
_cell.angle_gamma   90.00
#
_symmetry.space_group_name_H-M   'P 1'
#
loop_
_entity.id
_entity.type
_entity.pdbx_description
1 polymer ?
#
loop_
_entity_poly.entity_id
_entity_poly.type
_entity_poly.pdbx_seq_one_letter_code
_entity_poly.pdbx_strand_id
1 'polypeptide(L)'
;RASARSKELMVRTWRPERDRHVVVVVDCGRASAALLGAPDAGADTIEIGVAPRLDSGIETALLLGALATRAGDQVHLLALDQRVRARVSGIRGGAFLGAAATAFQEVVPSLDVTDWQLAVSQVRATVRHPALVVLVTRVPPAGMDVDFLEAVRALSDRHTVLIASATDPDQDRARTDAEDVLMRAAAALEERTDQAGVAD
;
A
#
# COMPACT_ATOMS: atom_id res chain seq x y z
N ARG A 1 -5.45 -14.25 -43.16
CA ARG A 1 -5.15 -15.25 -44.24
C ARG A 1 -5.80 -16.61 -44.03
N ALA A 2 -6.27 -16.96 -42.80
CA ALA A 2 -6.95 -18.22 -42.54
C ALA A 2 -8.37 -18.30 -43.15
N SER A 3 -9.10 -17.19 -43.19
CA SER A 3 -10.48 -17.13 -43.73
C SER A 3 -10.55 -17.36 -45.27
N ALA A 4 -9.44 -17.22 -46.00
CA ALA A 4 -9.42 -17.41 -47.45
C ALA A 4 -9.40 -18.90 -47.86
N ARG A 5 -9.21 -19.84 -46.90
CA ARG A 5 -9.18 -21.28 -47.13
C ARG A 5 -10.38 -22.05 -46.58
N SER A 6 -11.20 -21.41 -45.77
CA SER A 6 -12.41 -21.99 -45.19
C SER A 6 -13.62 -21.22 -45.70
N LYS A 7 -14.70 -21.97 -46.03
CA LYS A 7 -15.97 -21.35 -46.42
C LYS A 7 -16.72 -20.71 -45.23
N GLU A 8 -16.16 -20.82 -44.04
CA GLU A 8 -16.71 -20.22 -42.82
C GLU A 8 -15.92 -18.97 -42.42
N LEU A 9 -16.65 -17.95 -42.02
CA LEU A 9 -16.09 -16.68 -41.51
C LEU A 9 -15.42 -16.92 -40.16
N MET A 10 -14.10 -16.93 -40.11
CA MET A 10 -13.36 -17.03 -38.85
C MET A 10 -13.10 -15.63 -38.28
N VAL A 11 -13.78 -15.30 -37.20
CA VAL A 11 -13.56 -14.08 -36.44
C VAL A 11 -12.61 -14.40 -35.29
N ARG A 12 -11.48 -13.69 -35.26
CA ARG A 12 -10.54 -13.75 -34.13
C ARG A 12 -11.08 -12.87 -33.03
N THR A 13 -11.80 -13.45 -32.06
CA THR A 13 -12.21 -12.77 -30.84
C THR A 13 -11.03 -12.72 -29.89
N TRP A 14 -10.58 -11.54 -29.52
CA TRP A 14 -9.72 -11.35 -28.37
C TRP A 14 -10.56 -11.63 -27.11
N ARG A 15 -10.27 -12.70 -26.40
CA ARG A 15 -10.67 -12.81 -25.00
C ARG A 15 -9.67 -11.99 -24.21
N PRO A 16 -10.08 -10.96 -23.45
CA PRO A 16 -9.19 -10.35 -22.47
C PRO A 16 -8.67 -11.46 -21.56
N GLU A 17 -7.38 -11.42 -21.24
CA GLU A 17 -6.79 -12.33 -20.27
C GLU A 17 -7.57 -12.21 -18.95
N ARG A 18 -8.40 -13.22 -18.66
CA ARG A 18 -9.26 -13.25 -17.47
C ARG A 18 -8.55 -13.78 -16.22
N ASP A 19 -7.26 -14.07 -16.33
CA ASP A 19 -6.47 -14.66 -15.25
C ASP A 19 -5.44 -13.70 -14.68
N ARG A 20 -5.77 -12.39 -14.61
CA ARG A 20 -4.92 -11.43 -13.90
C ARG A 20 -5.10 -11.64 -12.40
N HIS A 21 -3.96 -11.64 -11.70
CA HIS A 21 -3.93 -11.76 -10.25
C HIS A 21 -3.60 -10.41 -9.61
N VAL A 22 -4.33 -10.07 -8.57
CA VAL A 22 -4.07 -8.93 -7.70
C VAL A 22 -3.84 -9.47 -6.29
N VAL A 23 -2.67 -9.20 -5.73
CA VAL A 23 -2.32 -9.57 -4.36
C VAL A 23 -2.20 -8.28 -3.56
N VAL A 24 -3.04 -8.11 -2.55
CA VAL A 24 -2.96 -6.97 -1.64
C VAL A 24 -2.39 -7.46 -0.31
N VAL A 25 -1.30 -6.87 0.11
CA VAL A 25 -0.60 -7.16 1.37
C VAL A 25 -0.78 -5.99 2.30
N VAL A 26 -1.48 -6.21 3.41
CA VAL A 26 -1.73 -5.21 4.45
C VAL A 26 -0.71 -5.41 5.57
N ASP A 27 0.07 -4.37 5.83
CA ASP A 27 0.98 -4.30 6.96
C ASP A 27 0.20 -4.10 8.26
N CYS A 28 0.36 -5.02 9.22
CA CYS A 28 -0.26 -4.98 10.54
C CYS A 28 0.75 -4.69 11.66
N GLY A 29 1.99 -4.39 11.31
CA GLY A 29 3.06 -4.08 12.27
C GLY A 29 2.96 -2.66 12.83
N ARG A 30 4.00 -2.27 13.57
CA ARG A 30 4.06 -0.99 14.29
C ARG A 30 3.84 0.25 13.41
N ALA A 31 4.17 0.19 12.12
CA ALA A 31 3.94 1.29 11.20
C ALA A 31 2.45 1.58 10.98
N SER A 32 1.60 0.55 11.13
CA SER A 32 0.15 0.62 10.98
C SER A 32 -0.59 0.91 12.31
N ALA A 33 0.11 0.84 13.45
CA ALA A 33 -0.44 1.17 14.75
C ALA A 33 -0.58 2.68 15.01
N ALA A 34 0.09 3.50 14.20
CA ALA A 34 0.01 4.95 14.32
C ALA A 34 -1.39 5.47 13.97
N LEU A 35 -1.88 6.42 14.75
CA LEU A 35 -3.12 7.13 14.45
C LEU A 35 -2.91 8.08 13.27
N LEU A 36 -3.95 8.27 12.47
CA LEU A 36 -4.00 9.29 11.41
C LEU A 36 -4.79 10.49 11.95
N GLY A 37 -4.12 11.62 12.09
CA GLY A 37 -4.65 12.84 12.68
C GLY A 37 -4.43 12.91 14.19
N ALA A 38 -4.45 14.13 14.74
CA ALA A 38 -4.41 14.36 16.18
C ALA A 38 -5.82 14.21 16.75
N PRO A 39 -6.01 13.47 17.86
CA PRO A 39 -7.26 13.55 18.60
C PRO A 39 -7.47 14.98 19.06
N ASP A 40 -8.66 15.53 18.87
CA ASP A 40 -9.01 16.84 19.42
C ASP A 40 -8.75 16.85 20.93
N ALA A 41 -7.92 17.80 21.38
CA ALA A 41 -7.59 17.94 22.78
C ALA A 41 -8.87 18.30 23.57
N GLY A 42 -9.49 17.30 24.19
CA GLY A 42 -10.70 17.47 25.00
C GLY A 42 -11.90 16.61 24.57
N ALA A 43 -11.78 15.80 23.52
CA ALA A 43 -12.83 14.84 23.18
C ALA A 43 -12.72 13.59 24.06
N ASP A 44 -13.76 13.31 24.86
CA ASP A 44 -13.89 12.05 25.60
C ASP A 44 -14.16 10.83 24.70
N THR A 45 -14.32 11.07 23.40
CA THR A 45 -14.60 10.05 22.37
C THR A 45 -13.65 10.24 21.21
N ILE A 46 -13.11 9.14 20.68
CA ILE A 46 -12.37 9.12 19.43
C ILE A 46 -13.37 9.47 18.32
N GLU A 47 -13.23 10.64 17.72
CA GLU A 47 -14.05 11.00 16.55
C GLU A 47 -13.74 10.09 15.36
N ILE A 48 -14.77 9.83 14.55
CA ILE A 48 -14.64 9.09 13.30
C ILE A 48 -13.69 9.88 12.38
N GLY A 49 -12.48 9.36 12.17
CA GLY A 49 -11.41 10.00 11.42
C GLY A 49 -10.05 9.94 12.12
N VAL A 50 -10.02 9.62 13.41
CA VAL A 50 -8.80 9.35 14.18
C VAL A 50 -8.65 7.84 14.35
N ALA A 51 -8.64 7.12 13.24
CA ALA A 51 -8.47 5.68 13.22
C ALA A 51 -6.99 5.30 13.12
N PRO A 52 -6.57 4.13 13.63
CA PRO A 52 -5.28 3.57 13.31
C PRO A 52 -5.09 3.52 11.79
N ARG A 53 -3.85 3.72 11.34
CA ARG A 53 -3.52 3.60 9.91
C ARG A 53 -3.93 2.24 9.33
N LEU A 54 -3.94 1.20 10.16
CA LEU A 54 -4.40 -0.13 9.79
C LEU A 54 -5.85 -0.11 9.27
N ASP A 55 -6.75 0.65 9.89
CA ASP A 55 -8.17 0.69 9.48
C ASP A 55 -8.28 1.25 8.06
N SER A 56 -7.60 2.37 7.78
CA SER A 56 -7.52 2.92 6.42
C SER A 56 -6.85 1.95 5.44
N GLY A 57 -5.87 1.18 5.91
CA GLY A 57 -5.22 0.12 5.13
C GLY A 57 -6.18 -1.02 4.78
N ILE A 58 -6.97 -1.48 5.73
CA ILE A 58 -8.00 -2.51 5.52
C ILE A 58 -9.09 -2.01 4.56
N GLU A 59 -9.60 -0.80 4.76
CA GLU A 59 -10.56 -0.19 3.84
C GLU A 59 -10.03 -0.11 2.41
N THR A 60 -8.77 0.33 2.27
CA THR A 60 -8.08 0.39 0.96
C THR A 60 -8.00 -1.00 0.33
N ALA A 61 -7.63 -2.02 1.10
CA ALA A 61 -7.53 -3.40 0.61
C ALA A 61 -8.89 -3.96 0.18
N LEU A 62 -9.95 -3.68 0.95
CA LEU A 62 -11.32 -4.09 0.61
C LEU A 62 -11.82 -3.42 -0.66
N LEU A 63 -11.60 -2.11 -0.81
CA LEU A 63 -11.99 -1.34 -1.99
C LEU A 63 -11.25 -1.81 -3.25
N LEU A 64 -9.93 -1.93 -3.17
CA LEU A 64 -9.12 -2.43 -4.29
C LEU A 64 -9.52 -3.84 -4.68
N GLY A 65 -9.72 -4.72 -3.69
CA GLY A 65 -10.17 -6.07 -3.93
C GLY A 65 -11.55 -6.15 -4.58
N ALA A 66 -12.49 -5.31 -4.13
CA ALA A 66 -13.82 -5.23 -4.73
C ALA A 66 -13.77 -4.74 -6.19
N LEU A 67 -12.97 -3.71 -6.47
CA LEU A 67 -12.77 -3.18 -7.82
C LEU A 67 -12.14 -4.21 -8.75
N ALA A 68 -11.07 -4.87 -8.31
CA ALA A 68 -10.38 -5.92 -9.08
C ALA A 68 -11.30 -7.12 -9.34
N THR A 69 -12.09 -7.54 -8.34
CA THR A 69 -13.06 -8.61 -8.50
C THR A 69 -14.16 -8.26 -9.51
N ARG A 70 -14.63 -7.00 -9.52
CA ARG A 70 -15.58 -6.50 -10.54
C ARG A 70 -14.98 -6.48 -11.94
N ALA A 71 -13.67 -6.22 -12.04
CA ALA A 71 -12.93 -6.28 -13.30
C ALA A 71 -12.70 -7.71 -13.80
N GLY A 72 -13.03 -8.73 -12.98
CA GLY A 72 -12.87 -10.15 -13.29
C GLY A 72 -11.49 -10.70 -12.93
N ASP A 73 -10.69 -9.95 -12.17
CA ASP A 73 -9.38 -10.37 -11.70
C ASP A 73 -9.51 -11.35 -10.51
N GLN A 74 -8.49 -12.18 -10.32
CA GLN A 74 -8.36 -13.01 -9.12
C GLN A 74 -7.69 -12.22 -8.01
N VAL A 75 -8.39 -12.06 -6.89
CA VAL A 75 -7.91 -11.26 -5.77
C VAL A 75 -7.46 -12.15 -4.61
N HIS A 76 -6.32 -11.79 -4.04
CA HIS A 76 -5.75 -12.39 -2.85
C HIS A 76 -5.45 -11.27 -1.86
N LEU A 77 -5.93 -11.42 -0.62
CA LEU A 77 -5.61 -10.50 0.48
C LEU A 77 -4.76 -11.22 1.51
N LEU A 78 -3.76 -10.52 2.01
CA LEU A 78 -2.88 -10.96 3.09
C LEU A 78 -2.76 -9.84 4.10
N ALA A 79 -2.94 -10.14 5.37
CA ALA A 79 -2.58 -9.25 6.47
C ALA A 79 -1.47 -9.92 7.27
N LEU A 80 -0.38 -9.21 7.53
CA LEU A 80 0.77 -9.79 8.23
C LEU A 80 1.56 -8.75 9.03
N ASP A 81 2.23 -9.23 10.04
CA ASP A 81 3.32 -8.60 10.77
C ASP A 81 4.52 -9.58 10.82
N GLN A 82 4.86 -10.13 11.98
CA GLN A 82 5.80 -11.26 12.14
C GLN A 82 5.18 -12.60 11.72
N ARG A 83 3.88 -12.63 11.51
CA ARG A 83 3.09 -13.79 11.08
C ARG A 83 1.93 -13.36 10.20
N VAL A 84 1.34 -14.33 9.50
CA VAL A 84 0.11 -14.08 8.75
C VAL A 84 -1.05 -13.95 9.74
N ARG A 85 -1.71 -12.80 9.74
CA ARG A 85 -2.88 -12.48 10.59
C ARG A 85 -4.19 -12.84 9.93
N ALA A 86 -4.31 -12.57 8.63
CA ALA A 86 -5.47 -12.93 7.82
C ALA A 86 -5.05 -13.27 6.40
N ARG A 87 -5.84 -14.14 5.77
CA ARG A 87 -5.65 -14.52 4.37
C ARG A 87 -7.00 -14.77 3.71
N VAL A 88 -7.17 -14.20 2.51
CA VAL A 88 -8.30 -14.50 1.61
C VAL A 88 -7.73 -14.81 0.24
N SER A 89 -8.10 -15.95 -0.33
CA SER A 89 -7.60 -16.37 -1.64
C SER A 89 -8.66 -17.14 -2.40
N GLY A 90 -8.66 -17.00 -3.73
CA GLY A 90 -9.49 -17.82 -4.63
C GLY A 90 -10.98 -17.45 -4.64
N ILE A 91 -11.37 -16.35 -4.03
CA ILE A 91 -12.76 -15.89 -4.01
C ILE A 91 -12.99 -14.96 -5.20
N ARG A 92 -14.07 -15.19 -5.92
CA ARG A 92 -14.49 -14.40 -7.10
C ARG A 92 -15.89 -13.85 -6.91
N GLY A 93 -16.18 -12.74 -7.55
CA GLY A 93 -17.52 -12.16 -7.61
C GLY A 93 -18.02 -11.60 -6.28
N GLY A 94 -19.34 -11.62 -6.08
CA GLY A 94 -20.00 -10.94 -4.95
C GLY A 94 -19.68 -11.47 -3.55
N ALA A 95 -19.16 -12.70 -3.42
CA ALA A 95 -18.79 -13.27 -2.13
C ALA A 95 -17.49 -12.69 -1.55
N PHE A 96 -16.71 -11.96 -2.35
CA PHE A 96 -15.40 -11.45 -1.95
C PHE A 96 -15.46 -10.54 -0.72
N LEU A 97 -16.31 -9.51 -0.73
CA LEU A 97 -16.38 -8.54 0.36
C LEU A 97 -16.77 -9.17 1.69
N GLY A 98 -17.76 -10.07 1.69
CA GLY A 98 -18.18 -10.77 2.91
C GLY A 98 -17.06 -11.62 3.50
N ALA A 99 -16.36 -12.40 2.66
CA ALA A 99 -15.26 -13.24 3.08
C ALA A 99 -14.06 -12.39 3.58
N ALA A 100 -13.76 -11.30 2.89
CA ALA A 100 -12.68 -10.41 3.26
C ALA A 100 -12.99 -9.68 4.59
N ALA A 101 -14.20 -9.13 4.75
CA ALA A 101 -14.62 -8.50 5.99
C ALA A 101 -14.55 -9.47 7.18
N THR A 102 -15.02 -10.71 7.00
CA THR A 102 -14.93 -11.74 8.05
C THR A 102 -13.48 -12.08 8.40
N ALA A 103 -12.60 -12.21 7.42
CA ALA A 103 -11.20 -12.55 7.67
C ALA A 103 -10.42 -11.42 8.36
N PHE A 104 -10.80 -10.18 8.15
CA PHE A 104 -10.09 -9.00 8.66
C PHE A 104 -10.71 -8.42 9.95
N GLN A 105 -11.89 -8.89 10.38
CA GLN A 105 -12.61 -8.33 11.54
C GLN A 105 -11.84 -8.41 12.86
N GLU A 106 -10.93 -9.38 13.01
CA GLU A 106 -10.12 -9.57 14.22
C GLU A 106 -8.66 -9.09 14.04
N VAL A 107 -8.35 -8.50 12.88
CA VAL A 107 -7.00 -7.99 12.63
C VAL A 107 -6.82 -6.67 13.36
N VAL A 108 -5.89 -6.66 14.29
CA VAL A 108 -5.49 -5.48 15.07
C VAL A 108 -4.02 -5.17 14.82
N PRO A 109 -3.61 -3.90 14.93
CA PRO A 109 -2.21 -3.53 14.75
C PRO A 109 -1.36 -4.12 15.88
N SER A 110 -0.12 -4.50 15.55
CA SER A 110 0.88 -4.92 16.52
C SER A 110 2.00 -3.87 16.64
N LEU A 111 2.78 -3.95 17.71
CA LEU A 111 3.98 -3.12 17.89
C LEU A 111 5.23 -3.78 17.30
N ASP A 112 5.10 -4.98 16.77
CA ASP A 112 6.19 -5.70 16.14
C ASP A 112 6.58 -5.07 14.79
N VAL A 113 7.83 -5.25 14.41
CA VAL A 113 8.29 -4.88 13.04
C VAL A 113 7.74 -5.90 12.06
N THR A 114 7.27 -5.44 10.92
CA THR A 114 6.76 -6.32 9.87
C THR A 114 7.88 -7.13 9.24
N ASP A 115 7.70 -8.44 9.14
CA ASP A 115 8.59 -9.35 8.42
C ASP A 115 8.32 -9.29 6.90
N TRP A 116 9.09 -8.46 6.21
CA TRP A 116 8.96 -8.28 4.77
C TRP A 116 9.42 -9.50 3.98
N GLN A 117 10.32 -10.33 4.52
CA GLN A 117 10.72 -11.59 3.88
C GLN A 117 9.57 -12.61 3.93
N LEU A 118 8.83 -12.63 5.04
CA LEU A 118 7.58 -13.38 5.13
C LEU A 118 6.60 -12.91 4.06
N ALA A 119 6.41 -11.59 3.87
CA ALA A 119 5.53 -11.05 2.83
C ALA A 119 5.93 -11.55 1.43
N VAL A 120 7.22 -11.47 1.07
CA VAL A 120 7.75 -12.00 -0.21
C VAL A 120 7.44 -13.48 -0.37
N SER A 121 7.69 -14.28 0.68
CA SER A 121 7.46 -15.73 0.64
C SER A 121 5.98 -16.06 0.44
N GLN A 122 5.08 -15.34 1.11
CA GLN A 122 3.63 -15.52 1.01
C GLN A 122 3.08 -15.12 -0.37
N VAL A 123 3.57 -14.03 -0.95
CA VAL A 123 3.20 -13.61 -2.31
C VAL A 123 3.64 -14.68 -3.31
N ARG A 124 4.88 -15.16 -3.22
CA ARG A 124 5.41 -16.25 -4.10
C ARG A 124 4.66 -17.57 -3.96
N ALA A 125 4.21 -17.89 -2.76
CA ALA A 125 3.37 -19.08 -2.53
C ALA A 125 1.95 -18.90 -3.08
N THR A 126 1.44 -17.67 -3.15
CA THR A 126 0.08 -17.37 -3.60
C THR A 126 -0.03 -17.29 -5.11
N VAL A 127 0.94 -16.67 -5.79
CA VAL A 127 0.91 -16.46 -7.25
C VAL A 127 2.21 -16.89 -7.91
N ARG A 128 2.09 -17.68 -8.98
CA ARG A 128 3.23 -18.19 -9.75
C ARG A 128 3.51 -17.40 -11.04
N HIS A 129 2.53 -16.61 -11.48
CA HIS A 129 2.60 -15.79 -12.70
C HIS A 129 2.75 -14.32 -12.33
N PRO A 130 3.17 -13.45 -13.27
CA PRO A 130 3.17 -12.02 -13.04
C PRO A 130 1.81 -11.54 -12.54
N ALA A 131 1.82 -10.70 -11.51
CA ALA A 131 0.64 -10.18 -10.84
C ALA A 131 0.84 -8.70 -10.48
N LEU A 132 -0.25 -8.02 -10.17
CA LEU A 132 -0.18 -6.76 -9.45
C LEU A 132 -0.10 -7.06 -7.95
N VAL A 133 0.99 -6.63 -7.32
CA VAL A 133 1.17 -6.72 -5.86
C VAL A 133 1.03 -5.32 -5.28
N VAL A 134 0.06 -5.14 -4.39
CA VAL A 134 -0.17 -3.87 -3.69
C VAL A 134 0.27 -4.04 -2.25
N LEU A 135 1.28 -3.29 -1.84
CA LEU A 135 1.74 -3.21 -0.45
C LEU A 135 1.05 -2.03 0.22
N VAL A 136 0.15 -2.31 1.16
CA VAL A 136 -0.55 -1.28 1.93
C VAL A 136 0.20 -1.07 3.24
N THR A 137 1.09 -0.08 3.24
CA THR A 137 1.97 0.24 4.37
C THR A 137 2.45 1.69 4.29
N ARG A 138 3.02 2.18 5.37
CA ARG A 138 3.75 3.44 5.35
C ARG A 138 5.07 3.26 4.59
N VAL A 139 5.37 4.17 3.68
CA VAL A 139 6.70 4.24 3.07
C VAL A 139 7.69 4.71 4.15
N PRO A 140 8.70 3.89 4.50
CA PRO A 140 9.71 4.30 5.47
C PRO A 140 10.57 5.45 4.90
N PRO A 141 11.11 6.33 5.76
CA PRO A 141 12.10 7.31 5.33
C PRO A 141 13.31 6.63 4.67
N ALA A 142 13.93 7.34 3.73
CA ALA A 142 15.05 6.80 2.96
C ALA A 142 16.16 6.25 3.88
N GLY A 143 16.56 5.00 3.64
CA GLY A 143 17.63 4.31 4.37
C GLY A 143 17.24 3.76 5.74
N MET A 144 15.98 3.86 6.19
CA MET A 144 15.56 3.40 7.52
C MET A 144 15.01 1.98 7.56
N ASP A 145 14.65 1.39 6.43
CA ASP A 145 14.12 0.01 6.36
C ASP A 145 14.67 -0.69 5.13
N VAL A 146 15.81 -1.35 5.30
CA VAL A 146 16.49 -2.08 4.25
C VAL A 146 15.67 -3.31 3.85
N ASP A 147 15.05 -4.00 4.81
CA ASP A 147 14.27 -5.21 4.57
C ASP A 147 13.04 -4.92 3.69
N PHE A 148 12.40 -3.78 3.92
CA PHE A 148 11.30 -3.31 3.06
C PHE A 148 11.77 -3.07 1.62
N LEU A 149 12.89 -2.38 1.43
CA LEU A 149 13.43 -2.08 0.11
C LEU A 149 13.85 -3.36 -0.63
N GLU A 150 14.48 -4.30 0.07
CA GLU A 150 14.83 -5.60 -0.48
C GLU A 150 13.59 -6.41 -0.88
N ALA A 151 12.55 -6.38 -0.08
CA ALA A 151 11.27 -7.04 -0.39
C ALA A 151 10.60 -6.43 -1.63
N VAL A 152 10.54 -5.11 -1.72
CA VAL A 152 10.01 -4.40 -2.90
C VAL A 152 10.79 -4.80 -4.15
N ARG A 153 12.13 -4.81 -4.08
CA ARG A 153 13.00 -5.23 -5.17
C ARG A 153 12.73 -6.68 -5.58
N ALA A 154 12.70 -7.61 -4.60
CA ALA A 154 12.50 -9.04 -4.83
C ALA A 154 11.11 -9.36 -5.43
N LEU A 155 10.10 -8.55 -5.15
CA LEU A 155 8.78 -8.65 -5.76
C LEU A 155 8.75 -8.02 -7.15
N SER A 156 9.44 -6.90 -7.36
CA SER A 156 9.48 -6.18 -8.64
C SER A 156 10.17 -6.95 -9.76
N ASP A 157 11.01 -7.92 -9.42
CA ASP A 157 11.65 -8.81 -10.41
C ASP A 157 10.63 -9.61 -11.25
N ARG A 158 9.44 -9.88 -10.72
CA ARG A 158 8.42 -10.73 -11.36
C ARG A 158 7.02 -10.13 -11.41
N HIS A 159 6.73 -9.16 -10.58
CA HIS A 159 5.41 -8.58 -10.40
C HIS A 159 5.44 -7.07 -10.61
N THR A 160 4.32 -6.48 -10.92
CA THR A 160 4.15 -5.03 -10.82
C THR A 160 3.85 -4.70 -9.37
N VAL A 161 4.71 -3.90 -8.72
CA VAL A 161 4.53 -3.53 -7.31
C VAL A 161 3.99 -2.11 -7.22
N LEU A 162 2.94 -1.94 -6.44
CA LEU A 162 2.36 -0.67 -6.06
C LEU A 162 2.44 -0.54 -4.54
N ILE A 163 2.81 0.62 -4.03
CA ILE A 163 2.77 0.92 -2.61
C ILE A 163 1.64 1.91 -2.37
N ALA A 164 0.68 1.51 -1.54
CA ALA A 164 -0.41 2.36 -1.09
C ALA A 164 -0.12 2.80 0.35
N SER A 165 0.09 4.08 0.56
CA SER A 165 0.43 4.63 1.87
C SER A 165 -0.60 5.68 2.29
N ALA A 166 -1.21 5.47 3.46
CA ALA A 166 -1.98 6.52 4.10
C ALA A 166 -1.02 7.43 4.87
N THR A 167 -1.00 8.70 4.51
CA THR A 167 -0.22 9.74 5.19
C THR A 167 -1.11 10.52 6.14
N ASP A 168 -0.50 10.98 7.24
CA ASP A 168 -1.15 11.86 8.18
C ASP A 168 -1.02 13.31 7.68
N PRO A 169 -2.12 13.97 7.32
CA PRO A 169 -2.05 15.33 6.78
C PRO A 169 -1.46 16.34 7.76
N ASP A 170 -1.57 16.12 9.06
CA ASP A 170 -1.02 17.04 10.07
C ASP A 170 0.50 16.86 10.20
N GLN A 171 0.99 15.63 10.12
CA GLN A 171 2.44 15.37 10.05
C GLN A 171 3.05 15.92 8.76
N ASP A 172 2.35 15.80 7.63
CA ASP A 172 2.81 16.34 6.35
C ASP A 172 2.86 17.88 6.39
N ARG A 173 1.85 18.53 6.99
CA ARG A 173 1.87 20.00 7.21
C ARG A 173 3.04 20.41 8.11
N ALA A 174 3.20 19.75 9.27
CA ALA A 174 4.28 20.06 10.20
C ALA A 174 5.67 19.89 9.56
N ARG A 175 5.83 18.90 8.69
CA ARG A 175 7.08 18.70 7.93
C ARG A 175 7.31 19.83 6.93
N THR A 176 6.29 20.19 6.16
CA THR A 176 6.35 21.29 5.19
C THR A 176 6.67 22.62 5.90
N ASP A 177 6.01 22.90 7.03
CA ASP A 177 6.27 24.08 7.82
C ASP A 177 7.71 24.12 8.37
N ALA A 178 8.25 22.97 8.79
CA ALA A 178 9.63 22.84 9.25
C ALA A 178 10.64 23.04 8.11
N GLU A 179 10.37 22.48 6.91
CA GLU A 179 11.17 22.71 5.72
C GLU A 179 11.16 24.20 5.31
N ASP A 180 10.01 24.86 5.36
CA ASP A 180 9.87 26.28 5.09
C ASP A 180 10.64 27.16 6.09
N VAL A 181 10.64 26.78 7.38
CA VAL A 181 11.42 27.47 8.42
C VAL A 181 12.92 27.30 8.17
N LEU A 182 13.37 26.10 7.83
CA LEU A 182 14.78 25.83 7.50
C LEU A 182 15.23 26.58 6.24
N MET A 183 14.40 26.60 5.20
CA MET A 183 14.71 27.35 3.97
C MET A 183 14.80 28.85 4.22
N ARG A 184 13.89 29.42 5.02
CA ARG A 184 13.96 30.85 5.42
C ARG A 184 15.20 31.15 6.27
N ALA A 185 15.57 30.25 7.17
CA ALA A 185 16.77 30.41 7.99
C ALA A 185 18.06 30.34 7.15
N ALA A 186 18.12 29.43 6.17
CA ALA A 186 19.24 29.33 5.24
C ALA A 186 19.38 30.61 4.39
N ALA A 187 18.29 31.10 3.81
CA ALA A 187 18.28 32.35 3.03
C ALA A 187 18.72 33.56 3.87
N ALA A 188 18.26 33.65 5.12
CA ALA A 188 18.67 34.73 6.02
C ALA A 188 20.16 34.65 6.41
N LEU A 189 20.76 33.46 6.46
CA LEU A 189 22.19 33.27 6.67
C LEU A 189 23.00 33.68 5.45
N GLU A 190 22.56 33.33 4.24
CA GLU A 190 23.18 33.74 2.99
C GLU A 190 23.20 35.26 2.85
N GLU A 191 22.05 35.91 3.11
CA GLU A 191 21.91 37.38 3.05
C GLU A 191 22.84 38.12 4.05
N ARG A 192 23.04 37.55 5.24
CA ARG A 192 23.98 38.09 6.25
C ARG A 192 25.44 37.89 5.85
N THR A 193 25.76 36.80 5.17
CA THR A 193 27.11 36.50 4.68
C THR A 193 27.48 37.43 3.54
N ASP A 194 26.55 37.70 2.62
CA ASP A 194 26.73 38.65 1.52
C ASP A 194 26.90 40.09 2.01
N GLN A 195 26.13 40.49 3.03
CA GLN A 195 26.26 41.83 3.65
C GLN A 195 27.59 42.02 4.38
N ALA A 196 28.13 40.95 4.98
CA ALA A 196 29.45 40.97 5.64
C ALA A 196 30.62 41.01 4.64
N GLY A 197 30.44 40.38 3.46
CA GLY A 197 31.46 40.40 2.41
C GLY A 197 31.54 41.68 1.56
N VAL A 198 30.57 42.61 1.70
CA VAL A 198 30.55 43.90 1.01
C VAL A 198 31.12 45.03 1.90
N ALA A 199 31.42 44.78 3.17
CA ALA A 199 31.91 45.74 4.15
C ALA A 199 33.43 45.75 4.31
N ASP A 200 34.18 44.95 3.56
CA ASP A 200 35.63 44.92 3.39
C ASP A 200 36.01 45.47 2.00
#